data_a4d794e863897240759bbc85577b3825
#
_entry.id   a4d794e863897240759bbc85577b3825
#
_cell.length_a   1.000
_cell.length_b   1.000
_cell.length_c   1.000
_cell.angle_alpha   90.00
_cell.angle_beta   90.00
_cell.angle_gamma   90.00
#
_symmetry.space_group_name_H-M   'P 1'
#
loop_
_entity.id
_entity.type
_entity.pdbx_description
1 polymer ?
#
loop_
_entity_poly.entity_id
_entity_poly.type
_entity_poly.pdbx_seq_one_letter_code
_entity_poly.pdbx_strand_id
1 'polypeptide(L)'
;MYLGDIVGRAAREKVVRELPDLKSEYLVDFAIVNGENSAGGFGITEDICKDLFSSGVDCITTGNHLWDQREILDFISNEDRLLRPVNFPSHTPGSGFNIFETEKGKILVINVMGRLFMDPLDDPFRIIDELLINNELGKDIDAIVIDVHAEATSEKVALGHYCDGRASLVVGTHTHIPTADHQILQFGTGYQTDAGMCGDYDSVIGMEKTEPVRRFVEKTPGNRFSPAQGDATICGVIIETNDDGLCDKIEPLRLGGVLSST
;
A
#
# COMPACT_ATOMS: atom_id res chain seq x y z
N MET A 1 5.42 9.98 -0.29
CA MET A 1 6.07 8.65 -0.13
C MET A 1 5.01 7.58 0.08
N TYR A 2 5.12 6.45 -0.59
CA TYR A 2 4.30 5.25 -0.37
C TYR A 2 5.22 4.07 -0.01
N LEU A 3 4.95 3.39 1.12
CA LEU A 3 5.65 2.16 1.51
C LEU A 3 4.71 0.96 1.32
N GLY A 4 5.21 -0.11 0.74
CA GLY A 4 4.42 -1.31 0.47
C GLY A 4 4.14 -2.16 1.72
N ASP A 5 3.58 -3.34 1.49
CA ASP A 5 3.02 -4.22 2.52
C ASP A 5 3.97 -4.48 3.70
N ILE A 6 3.62 -3.99 4.88
CA ILE A 6 4.41 -4.23 6.11
C ILE A 6 4.14 -5.65 6.59
N VAL A 7 5.13 -6.54 6.54
CA VAL A 7 4.97 -7.95 6.90
C VAL A 7 5.62 -8.27 8.23
N GLY A 8 4.78 -8.43 9.25
CA GLY A 8 5.19 -8.89 10.57
C GLY A 8 5.95 -7.85 11.41
N ARG A 9 6.47 -8.33 12.55
CA ARG A 9 7.03 -7.47 13.59
C ARG A 9 8.36 -6.81 13.19
N ALA A 10 9.28 -7.56 12.59
CA ALA A 10 10.61 -7.04 12.23
C ALA A 10 10.49 -5.86 11.25
N ALA A 11 9.62 -6.00 10.23
CA ALA A 11 9.34 -4.95 9.27
C ALA A 11 8.70 -3.71 9.92
N ARG A 12 7.67 -3.93 10.76
CA ARG A 12 6.99 -2.84 11.47
C ARG A 12 7.93 -2.04 12.35
N GLU A 13 8.76 -2.72 13.17
CA GLU A 13 9.75 -2.05 14.03
C GLU A 13 10.78 -1.26 13.20
N LYS A 14 11.17 -1.77 12.03
CA LYS A 14 12.08 -1.06 11.13
C LYS A 14 11.42 0.17 10.52
N VAL A 15 10.20 0.05 9.99
CA VAL A 15 9.46 1.20 9.43
C VAL A 15 9.25 2.28 10.48
N VAL A 16 8.77 1.94 11.68
CA VAL A 16 8.57 2.90 12.77
C VAL A 16 9.87 3.64 13.13
N ARG A 17 10.99 2.95 13.14
CA ARG A 17 12.30 3.53 13.48
C ARG A 17 12.86 4.42 12.37
N GLU A 18 12.79 3.98 11.11
CA GLU A 18 13.46 4.64 9.98
C GLU A 18 12.61 5.75 9.33
N LEU A 19 11.27 5.69 9.44
CA LEU A 19 10.37 6.61 8.74
C LEU A 19 10.63 8.09 9.04
N PRO A 20 10.89 8.52 10.30
CA PRO A 20 11.18 9.92 10.58
C PRO A 20 12.40 10.44 9.82
N ASP A 21 13.46 9.64 9.75
CA ASP A 21 14.69 9.98 9.04
C ASP A 21 14.45 10.00 7.54
N LEU A 22 13.72 9.03 6.99
CA LEU A 22 13.33 8.99 5.58
C LEU A 22 12.46 10.21 5.20
N LYS A 23 11.49 10.59 6.03
CA LYS A 23 10.68 11.82 5.79
C LYS A 23 11.57 13.06 5.73
N SER A 24 12.57 13.14 6.58
CA SER A 24 13.51 14.27 6.60
C SER A 24 14.47 14.26 5.41
N GLU A 25 15.04 13.10 5.06
CA GLU A 25 16.01 12.93 3.97
C GLU A 25 15.39 13.24 2.61
N TYR A 26 14.19 12.71 2.35
CA TYR A 26 13.48 12.88 1.09
C TYR A 26 12.49 14.05 1.07
N LEU A 27 12.46 14.87 2.13
CA LEU A 27 11.55 16.03 2.27
C LEU A 27 10.07 15.65 2.04
N VAL A 28 9.64 14.55 2.66
CA VAL A 28 8.31 13.96 2.44
C VAL A 28 7.22 14.74 3.17
N ASP A 29 6.30 15.32 2.43
CA ASP A 29 5.13 16.03 2.96
C ASP A 29 4.04 15.06 3.46
N PHE A 30 3.90 13.86 2.84
CA PHE A 30 2.85 12.89 3.16
C PHE A 30 3.34 11.45 2.98
N ALA A 31 3.17 10.61 4.02
CA ALA A 31 3.62 9.22 4.03
C ALA A 31 2.43 8.26 4.16
N ILE A 32 2.31 7.36 3.19
CA ILE A 32 1.31 6.29 3.14
C ILE A 32 2.03 4.95 3.31
N VAL A 33 1.43 4.01 4.04
CA VAL A 33 1.95 2.64 4.16
C VAL A 33 0.82 1.63 3.96
N ASN A 34 1.09 0.47 3.35
CA ASN A 34 0.16 -0.65 3.42
C ASN A 34 0.44 -1.49 4.67
N GLY A 35 -0.53 -1.54 5.58
CA GLY A 35 -0.41 -2.15 6.89
C GLY A 35 -1.05 -3.53 7.04
N GLU A 36 -1.60 -4.12 5.97
CA GLU A 36 -2.47 -5.30 6.06
C GLU A 36 -1.83 -6.56 6.66
N ASN A 37 -0.50 -6.69 6.59
CA ASN A 37 0.23 -7.87 7.09
C ASN A 37 1.05 -7.59 8.37
N SER A 38 0.85 -6.45 9.01
CA SER A 38 1.67 -5.97 10.12
C SER A 38 1.46 -6.73 11.44
N ALA A 39 0.30 -7.37 11.65
CA ALA A 39 -0.02 -8.14 12.84
C ALA A 39 0.30 -9.64 12.64
N GLY A 40 1.56 -9.99 12.85
CA GLY A 40 1.98 -11.40 12.74
C GLY A 40 1.84 -11.98 11.33
N GLY A 41 1.92 -11.15 10.30
CA GLY A 41 1.81 -11.52 8.89
C GLY A 41 0.40 -11.47 8.32
N PHE A 42 -0.63 -11.21 9.14
CA PHE A 42 -2.04 -11.22 8.73
C PHE A 42 -2.85 -10.22 9.53
N GLY A 43 -3.40 -9.21 8.86
CA GLY A 43 -4.18 -8.15 9.48
C GLY A 43 -3.35 -7.06 10.16
N ILE A 44 -4.04 -6.12 10.77
CA ILE A 44 -3.51 -5.00 11.56
C ILE A 44 -4.34 -4.83 12.82
N THR A 45 -3.74 -4.31 13.89
CA THR A 45 -4.41 -4.02 15.18
C THR A 45 -4.44 -2.52 15.45
N GLU A 46 -5.32 -2.09 16.37
CA GLU A 46 -5.40 -0.69 16.80
C GLU A 46 -4.05 -0.18 17.34
N ASP A 47 -3.38 -0.97 18.18
CA ASP A 47 -2.08 -0.58 18.75
C ASP A 47 -1.01 -0.38 17.65
N ILE A 48 -1.00 -1.26 16.63
CA ILE A 48 -0.09 -1.13 15.48
C ILE A 48 -0.40 0.12 14.68
N CYS A 49 -1.67 0.45 14.45
CA CYS A 49 -2.05 1.69 13.79
C CYS A 49 -1.52 2.91 14.55
N LYS A 50 -1.71 2.94 15.87
CA LYS A 50 -1.23 4.03 16.73
C LYS A 50 0.29 4.17 16.69
N ASP A 51 1.04 3.07 16.72
CA ASP A 51 2.51 3.08 16.61
C ASP A 51 2.96 3.67 15.27
N LEU A 52 2.34 3.24 14.17
CA LEU A 52 2.63 3.74 12.82
C LEU A 52 2.31 5.24 12.71
N PHE A 53 1.13 5.67 13.15
CA PHE A 53 0.78 7.10 13.15
C PHE A 53 1.73 7.94 14.01
N SER A 54 2.14 7.43 15.16
CA SER A 54 3.09 8.11 16.05
C SER A 54 4.49 8.25 15.45
N SER A 55 4.86 7.37 14.50
CA SER A 55 6.12 7.45 13.76
C SER A 55 6.09 8.41 12.57
N GLY A 56 4.94 9.00 12.26
CA GLY A 56 4.78 9.96 11.17
C GLY A 56 4.12 9.40 9.91
N VAL A 57 3.47 8.23 9.99
CA VAL A 57 2.57 7.76 8.94
C VAL A 57 1.32 8.62 8.93
N ASP A 58 0.93 9.12 7.78
CA ASP A 58 -0.23 9.99 7.61
C ASP A 58 -1.49 9.19 7.22
N CYS A 59 -1.32 8.09 6.46
CA CYS A 59 -2.42 7.21 6.04
C CYS A 59 -1.96 5.74 5.97
N ILE A 60 -2.82 4.82 6.39
CA ILE A 60 -2.60 3.38 6.26
C ILE A 60 -3.64 2.82 5.28
N THR A 61 -3.16 2.20 4.20
CA THR A 61 -3.98 1.37 3.31
C THR A 61 -3.90 -0.10 3.72
N THR A 62 -4.81 -0.92 3.22
CA THR A 62 -4.89 -2.34 3.54
C THR A 62 -5.26 -3.18 2.30
N GLY A 63 -5.74 -4.40 2.51
CA GLY A 63 -6.13 -5.32 1.44
C GLY A 63 -7.01 -6.46 1.97
N ASN A 64 -6.81 -7.67 1.42
CA ASN A 64 -7.65 -8.83 1.72
C ASN A 64 -7.47 -9.40 3.13
N HIS A 65 -6.35 -9.10 3.81
CA HIS A 65 -6.08 -9.57 5.19
C HIS A 65 -6.55 -8.61 6.28
N LEU A 66 -7.16 -7.47 5.94
CA LEU A 66 -7.59 -6.45 6.92
C LEU A 66 -8.38 -7.06 8.10
N TRP A 67 -9.28 -8.01 7.83
CA TRP A 67 -10.19 -8.57 8.82
C TRP A 67 -9.64 -9.77 9.61
N ASP A 68 -8.38 -10.16 9.38
CA ASP A 68 -7.77 -11.29 10.09
C ASP A 68 -7.53 -11.02 11.59
N GLN A 69 -7.50 -9.71 11.97
CA GLN A 69 -7.57 -9.27 13.37
C GLN A 69 -8.94 -8.66 13.65
N ARG A 70 -9.81 -9.41 14.36
CA ARG A 70 -11.22 -9.00 14.55
C ARG A 70 -11.41 -7.69 15.30
N GLU A 71 -10.47 -7.32 16.17
CA GLU A 71 -10.51 -6.07 16.95
C GLU A 71 -10.51 -4.82 16.06
N ILE A 72 -10.01 -4.92 14.82
CA ILE A 72 -9.95 -3.77 13.91
C ILE A 72 -11.34 -3.28 13.48
N LEU A 73 -12.38 -4.14 13.58
CA LEU A 73 -13.75 -3.80 13.20
C LEU A 73 -14.32 -2.59 13.95
N ASP A 74 -14.01 -2.50 15.25
CA ASP A 74 -14.50 -1.39 16.09
C ASP A 74 -13.66 -0.13 15.87
N PHE A 75 -12.35 -0.29 15.65
CA PHE A 75 -11.41 0.80 15.48
C PHE A 75 -11.56 1.51 14.13
N ILE A 76 -11.64 0.77 13.03
CA ILE A 76 -11.66 1.33 11.67
C ILE A 76 -12.85 2.27 11.41
N SER A 77 -13.96 2.09 12.13
CA SER A 77 -15.13 2.95 12.01
C SER A 77 -14.93 4.36 12.59
N ASN A 78 -13.86 4.57 13.37
CA ASN A 78 -13.56 5.81 14.06
C ASN A 78 -12.16 6.36 13.73
N GLU A 79 -11.44 5.73 12.79
CA GLU A 79 -10.09 6.17 12.38
C GLU A 79 -10.04 6.41 10.87
N ASP A 80 -10.18 7.65 10.49
CA ASP A 80 -10.27 8.08 9.08
C ASP A 80 -8.93 7.92 8.31
N ARG A 81 -7.82 7.68 9.01
CA ARG A 81 -6.49 7.45 8.42
C ARG A 81 -6.22 5.96 8.11
N LEU A 82 -7.12 5.05 8.50
CA LEU A 82 -7.06 3.64 8.16
C LEU A 82 -8.08 3.32 7.08
N LEU A 83 -7.60 3.00 5.88
CA LEU A 83 -8.45 2.73 4.73
C LEU A 83 -8.54 1.24 4.43
N ARG A 84 -9.77 0.75 4.23
CA ARG A 84 -10.04 -0.56 3.61
C ARG A 84 -10.14 -0.41 2.09
N PRO A 85 -10.12 -1.50 1.30
CA PRO A 85 -10.48 -1.39 -0.11
C PRO A 85 -11.87 -0.80 -0.31
N VAL A 86 -11.97 0.20 -1.20
CA VAL A 86 -13.21 0.97 -1.42
C VAL A 86 -14.32 0.15 -2.07
N ASN A 87 -13.95 -0.89 -2.79
CA ASN A 87 -14.89 -1.77 -3.51
C ASN A 87 -15.43 -2.93 -2.66
N PHE A 88 -15.26 -2.90 -1.33
CA PHE A 88 -16.07 -3.72 -0.42
C PHE A 88 -17.53 -3.27 -0.43
N PRO A 89 -18.49 -4.14 -0.05
CA PRO A 89 -19.89 -3.76 0.06
C PRO A 89 -20.09 -2.49 0.91
N SER A 90 -21.06 -1.65 0.54
CA SER A 90 -21.27 -0.33 1.13
C SER A 90 -21.54 -0.31 2.64
N HIS A 91 -21.99 -1.44 3.21
CA HIS A 91 -22.24 -1.58 4.65
C HIS A 91 -21.02 -2.08 5.44
N THR A 92 -19.88 -2.33 4.77
CA THR A 92 -18.63 -2.74 5.44
C THR A 92 -18.08 -1.57 6.26
N PRO A 93 -17.67 -1.78 7.53
CA PRO A 93 -17.12 -0.73 8.39
C PRO A 93 -15.90 -0.02 7.78
N GLY A 94 -15.71 1.25 8.14
CA GLY A 94 -14.60 2.08 7.69
C GLY A 94 -14.79 2.65 6.28
N SER A 95 -13.83 3.47 5.85
CA SER A 95 -13.79 4.09 4.53
C SER A 95 -12.74 3.45 3.62
N GLY A 96 -12.94 3.51 2.31
CA GLY A 96 -11.95 3.08 1.33
C GLY A 96 -11.19 4.23 0.67
N PHE A 97 -11.51 5.46 1.03
CA PHE A 97 -10.81 6.67 0.62
C PHE A 97 -10.94 7.76 1.68
N ASN A 98 -10.02 8.68 1.68
CA ASN A 98 -10.12 9.91 2.49
C ASN A 98 -9.36 11.06 1.83
N ILE A 99 -9.78 12.28 2.14
CA ILE A 99 -9.12 13.52 1.72
C ILE A 99 -8.40 14.09 2.94
N PHE A 100 -7.10 14.24 2.84
CA PHE A 100 -6.24 14.77 3.89
C PHE A 100 -5.87 16.22 3.58
N GLU A 101 -6.09 17.11 4.52
CA GLU A 101 -5.62 18.48 4.42
C GLU A 101 -4.20 18.58 4.97
N THR A 102 -3.29 19.12 4.18
CA THR A 102 -1.88 19.35 4.51
C THR A 102 -1.50 20.81 4.29
N GLU A 103 -0.32 21.21 4.74
CA GLU A 103 0.22 22.54 4.43
C GLU A 103 0.46 22.78 2.94
N LYS A 104 0.56 21.70 2.15
CA LYS A 104 0.80 21.73 0.70
C LYS A 104 -0.48 21.60 -0.14
N GLY A 105 -1.62 21.36 0.50
CA GLY A 105 -2.89 21.18 -0.17
C GLY A 105 -3.63 19.90 0.24
N LYS A 106 -4.61 19.50 -0.54
CA LYS A 106 -5.47 18.34 -0.29
C LYS A 106 -4.96 17.11 -1.01
N ILE A 107 -4.81 16.03 -0.28
CA ILE A 107 -4.39 14.74 -0.82
C ILE A 107 -5.53 13.74 -0.70
N LEU A 108 -6.01 13.21 -1.81
CA LEU A 108 -6.95 12.10 -1.84
C LEU A 108 -6.18 10.78 -1.90
N VAL A 109 -6.42 9.89 -0.93
CA VAL A 109 -5.92 8.51 -0.95
C VAL A 109 -7.09 7.57 -1.19
N ILE A 110 -6.95 6.67 -2.16
CA ILE A 110 -7.92 5.63 -2.50
C ILE A 110 -7.22 4.28 -2.37
N ASN A 111 -7.81 3.38 -1.60
CA ASN A 111 -7.39 1.98 -1.54
C ASN A 111 -8.42 1.15 -2.31
N VAL A 112 -7.99 0.32 -3.24
CA VAL A 112 -8.88 -0.53 -4.05
C VAL A 112 -8.32 -1.94 -4.19
N MET A 113 -9.19 -2.95 -4.22
CA MET A 113 -8.77 -4.35 -4.42
C MET A 113 -9.13 -4.85 -5.81
N GLY A 114 -8.21 -5.60 -6.43
CA GLY A 114 -8.47 -6.32 -7.68
C GLY A 114 -9.44 -7.48 -7.50
N ARG A 115 -9.86 -8.09 -8.62
CA ARG A 115 -10.79 -9.24 -8.65
C ARG A 115 -10.20 -10.50 -9.25
N LEU A 116 -9.13 -10.37 -10.05
CA LEU A 116 -8.50 -11.53 -10.68
C LEU A 116 -7.70 -12.32 -9.64
N PHE A 117 -8.13 -13.56 -9.38
CA PHE A 117 -7.58 -14.45 -8.34
C PHE A 117 -7.76 -13.94 -6.89
N MET A 118 -8.70 -13.02 -6.67
CA MET A 118 -9.05 -12.44 -5.39
C MET A 118 -10.56 -12.55 -5.13
N ASP A 119 -11.05 -12.03 -4.01
CA ASP A 119 -12.46 -12.05 -3.68
C ASP A 119 -13.29 -11.26 -4.73
N PRO A 120 -14.50 -11.75 -5.09
CA PRO A 120 -15.35 -11.11 -6.09
C PRO A 120 -16.05 -9.87 -5.53
N LEU A 121 -15.30 -8.79 -5.35
CA LEU A 121 -15.81 -7.50 -4.90
C LEU A 121 -16.46 -6.70 -6.04
N ASP A 122 -16.98 -5.51 -5.72
CA ASP A 122 -17.49 -4.56 -6.70
C ASP A 122 -16.41 -4.15 -7.73
N ASP A 123 -16.84 -3.65 -8.88
CA ASP A 123 -15.96 -3.29 -9.99
C ASP A 123 -15.01 -2.14 -9.61
N PRO A 124 -13.69 -2.37 -9.52
CA PRO A 124 -12.72 -1.35 -9.12
C PRO A 124 -12.64 -0.18 -10.11
N PHE A 125 -12.79 -0.44 -11.42
CA PHE A 125 -12.74 0.62 -12.43
C PHE A 125 -13.90 1.59 -12.30
N ARG A 126 -15.12 1.06 -12.12
CA ARG A 126 -16.32 1.88 -11.94
C ARG A 126 -16.23 2.76 -10.69
N ILE A 127 -15.82 2.17 -9.57
CA ILE A 127 -15.75 2.90 -8.30
C ILE A 127 -14.67 3.99 -8.34
N ILE A 128 -13.50 3.68 -8.89
CA ILE A 128 -12.44 4.69 -9.08
C ILE A 128 -12.94 5.81 -9.99
N ASP A 129 -13.61 5.49 -11.09
CA ASP A 129 -14.13 6.50 -12.01
C ASP A 129 -15.12 7.45 -11.32
N GLU A 130 -16.06 6.92 -10.54
CA GLU A 130 -17.01 7.70 -9.74
C GLU A 130 -16.29 8.63 -8.74
N LEU A 131 -15.22 8.18 -8.10
CA LEU A 131 -14.43 8.99 -7.18
C LEU A 131 -13.66 10.10 -7.90
N LEU A 132 -13.01 9.79 -9.02
CA LEU A 132 -12.20 10.75 -9.78
C LEU A 132 -13.04 11.81 -10.50
N ILE A 133 -14.29 11.49 -10.87
CA ILE A 133 -15.23 12.48 -11.42
C ILE A 133 -15.65 13.51 -10.36
N ASN A 134 -15.79 13.07 -9.10
CA ASN A 134 -16.20 13.93 -8.00
C ASN A 134 -15.05 14.64 -7.30
N ASN A 135 -13.79 14.29 -7.62
CA ASN A 135 -12.59 14.84 -7.01
C ASN A 135 -11.54 15.04 -8.11
N GLU A 136 -11.61 16.17 -8.80
CA GLU A 136 -10.78 16.44 -9.96
C GLU A 136 -9.36 16.89 -9.53
N LEU A 137 -8.33 16.17 -10.03
CA LEU A 137 -6.93 16.51 -9.79
C LEU A 137 -6.59 17.88 -10.40
N GLY A 138 -5.81 18.68 -9.69
CA GLY A 138 -5.41 20.04 -10.09
C GLY A 138 -6.52 21.09 -9.97
N LYS A 139 -7.71 20.71 -9.45
CA LYS A 139 -8.83 21.62 -9.25
C LYS A 139 -9.38 21.57 -7.83
N ASP A 140 -9.86 20.41 -7.41
CA ASP A 140 -10.42 20.19 -6.07
C ASP A 140 -9.40 19.54 -5.14
N ILE A 141 -8.47 18.79 -5.70
CA ILE A 141 -7.46 17.96 -5.04
C ILE A 141 -6.09 18.24 -5.65
N ASP A 142 -5.09 18.44 -4.80
CA ASP A 142 -3.71 18.77 -5.20
C ASP A 142 -2.87 17.52 -5.49
N ALA A 143 -3.21 16.37 -4.89
CA ALA A 143 -2.59 15.08 -5.23
C ALA A 143 -3.58 13.92 -5.01
N ILE A 144 -3.55 12.92 -5.89
CA ILE A 144 -4.36 11.70 -5.79
C ILE A 144 -3.46 10.48 -5.83
N VAL A 145 -3.52 9.65 -4.78
CA VAL A 145 -2.78 8.39 -4.69
C VAL A 145 -3.76 7.22 -4.64
N ILE A 146 -3.56 6.25 -5.53
CA ILE A 146 -4.39 5.04 -5.63
C ILE A 146 -3.51 3.82 -5.32
N ASP A 147 -3.79 3.14 -4.20
CA ASP A 147 -3.23 1.82 -3.88
C ASP A 147 -4.11 0.73 -4.51
N VAL A 148 -3.53 -0.02 -5.45
CA VAL A 148 -4.18 -1.14 -6.13
C VAL A 148 -3.69 -2.45 -5.52
N HIS A 149 -4.41 -2.93 -4.52
CA HIS A 149 -4.13 -4.20 -3.85
C HIS A 149 -4.65 -5.37 -4.68
N ALA A 150 -3.79 -5.96 -5.53
CA ALA A 150 -4.21 -6.96 -6.52
C ALA A 150 -3.13 -7.99 -6.83
N GLU A 151 -3.57 -9.25 -7.12
CA GLU A 151 -2.69 -10.34 -7.54
C GLU A 151 -2.20 -10.16 -8.98
N ALA A 152 -3.12 -9.87 -9.91
CA ALA A 152 -2.82 -9.87 -11.34
C ALA A 152 -2.13 -8.57 -11.79
N THR A 153 -0.90 -8.68 -12.32
CA THR A 153 -0.17 -7.54 -12.88
C THR A 153 -0.92 -6.85 -14.01
N SER A 154 -1.64 -7.61 -14.85
CA SER A 154 -2.45 -7.05 -15.94
C SER A 154 -3.60 -6.18 -15.46
N GLU A 155 -4.21 -6.51 -14.32
CA GLU A 155 -5.26 -5.68 -13.72
C GLU A 155 -4.69 -4.40 -13.13
N LYS A 156 -3.53 -4.47 -12.45
CA LYS A 156 -2.79 -3.30 -11.96
C LYS A 156 -2.39 -2.34 -13.08
N VAL A 157 -1.76 -2.86 -14.14
CA VAL A 157 -1.36 -2.06 -15.32
C VAL A 157 -2.57 -1.42 -15.99
N ALA A 158 -3.67 -2.17 -16.14
CA ALA A 158 -4.90 -1.65 -16.74
C ALA A 158 -5.48 -0.49 -15.92
N LEU A 159 -5.50 -0.60 -14.58
CA LEU A 159 -5.92 0.49 -13.68
C LEU A 159 -4.98 1.69 -13.78
N GLY A 160 -3.67 1.48 -13.85
CA GLY A 160 -2.70 2.56 -14.07
C GLY A 160 -3.01 3.37 -15.32
N HIS A 161 -3.17 2.70 -16.47
CA HIS A 161 -3.53 3.38 -17.74
C HIS A 161 -4.93 4.00 -17.72
N TYR A 162 -5.88 3.37 -17.02
CA TYR A 162 -7.24 3.91 -16.89
C TYR A 162 -7.28 5.23 -16.10
N CYS A 163 -6.39 5.39 -15.13
CA CYS A 163 -6.26 6.56 -14.28
C CYS A 163 -5.25 7.60 -14.83
N ASP A 164 -4.56 7.31 -15.94
CA ASP A 164 -3.50 8.16 -16.46
C ASP A 164 -3.98 9.57 -16.78
N GLY A 165 -3.32 10.59 -16.22
CA GLY A 165 -3.69 12.00 -16.28
C GLY A 165 -4.79 12.41 -15.29
N ARG A 166 -5.27 11.49 -14.42
CA ARG A 166 -6.32 11.76 -13.42
C ARG A 166 -5.88 11.44 -11.98
N ALA A 167 -4.69 10.90 -11.80
CA ALA A 167 -4.08 10.62 -10.52
C ALA A 167 -2.60 10.99 -10.53
N SER A 168 -2.06 11.34 -9.36
CA SER A 168 -0.62 11.60 -9.18
C SER A 168 0.18 10.31 -9.18
N LEU A 169 -0.35 9.27 -8.52
CA LEU A 169 0.28 7.95 -8.40
C LEU A 169 -0.77 6.84 -8.41
N VAL A 170 -0.51 5.82 -9.21
CA VAL A 170 -1.15 4.50 -9.10
C VAL A 170 -0.06 3.50 -8.77
N VAL A 171 -0.12 2.88 -7.60
CA VAL A 171 0.86 1.93 -7.11
C VAL A 171 0.20 0.62 -6.72
N GLY A 172 0.79 -0.50 -7.13
CA GLY A 172 0.30 -1.82 -6.76
C GLY A 172 0.92 -2.34 -5.46
N THR A 173 0.18 -3.24 -4.80
CA THR A 173 0.56 -3.98 -3.59
C THR A 173 0.10 -5.44 -3.69
N HIS A 174 0.22 -6.22 -2.64
CA HIS A 174 -0.21 -7.61 -2.49
C HIS A 174 0.83 -8.66 -2.85
N THR A 175 1.55 -8.55 -3.98
CA THR A 175 2.45 -9.64 -4.40
C THR A 175 3.78 -9.62 -3.66
N HIS A 176 4.07 -8.58 -2.89
CA HIS A 176 5.21 -8.40 -2.01
C HIS A 176 6.56 -8.27 -2.72
N ILE A 177 6.61 -8.37 -4.05
CA ILE A 177 7.87 -8.31 -4.82
C ILE A 177 7.94 -6.98 -5.55
N PRO A 178 8.95 -6.12 -5.26
CA PRO A 178 9.08 -4.83 -5.92
C PRO A 178 9.36 -5.01 -7.41
N THR A 179 8.52 -4.38 -8.23
CA THR A 179 8.70 -4.45 -9.69
C THR A 179 9.62 -3.33 -10.19
N ALA A 180 10.23 -3.55 -11.35
CA ALA A 180 11.21 -2.64 -11.93
C ALA A 180 10.59 -1.66 -12.96
N ASP A 181 9.27 -1.57 -13.02
CA ASP A 181 8.51 -0.86 -14.04
C ASP A 181 8.00 0.52 -13.61
N HIS A 182 8.61 1.10 -12.55
CA HIS A 182 8.28 2.46 -12.14
C HIS A 182 8.49 3.45 -13.30
N GLN A 183 7.49 4.24 -13.59
CA GLN A 183 7.48 5.17 -14.72
C GLN A 183 6.45 6.29 -14.53
N ILE A 184 6.60 7.36 -15.30
CA ILE A 184 5.54 8.34 -15.50
C ILE A 184 4.83 7.95 -16.80
N LEU A 185 3.52 7.72 -16.72
CA LEU A 185 2.70 7.37 -17.87
C LEU A 185 2.51 8.57 -18.80
N GLN A 186 1.92 8.34 -19.98
CA GLN A 186 1.85 9.31 -21.07
C GLN A 186 1.20 10.64 -20.66
N PHE A 187 0.21 10.62 -19.78
CA PHE A 187 -0.53 11.81 -19.34
C PHE A 187 -0.13 12.29 -17.94
N GLY A 188 0.99 11.80 -17.39
CA GLY A 188 1.63 12.34 -16.20
C GLY A 188 1.31 11.62 -14.89
N THR A 189 0.64 10.48 -14.89
CA THR A 189 0.46 9.66 -13.69
C THR A 189 1.72 8.84 -13.40
N GLY A 190 2.27 8.93 -12.19
CA GLY A 190 3.30 8.02 -11.70
C GLY A 190 2.72 6.61 -11.53
N TYR A 191 3.47 5.57 -11.94
CA TYR A 191 3.01 4.19 -11.90
C TYR A 191 4.11 3.21 -11.49
N GLN A 192 3.75 2.24 -10.66
CA GLN A 192 4.56 1.04 -10.41
C GLN A 192 3.62 -0.16 -10.14
N THR A 193 3.88 -1.30 -10.80
CA THR A 193 3.04 -2.51 -10.69
C THR A 193 2.99 -3.06 -9.26
N ASP A 194 4.11 -3.07 -8.53
CA ASP A 194 4.13 -3.44 -7.11
C ASP A 194 5.25 -2.71 -6.39
N ALA A 195 4.92 -2.05 -5.29
CA ALA A 195 5.89 -1.36 -4.44
C ALA A 195 6.84 -2.33 -3.73
N GLY A 196 6.47 -3.61 -3.65
CA GLY A 196 7.12 -4.61 -2.84
C GLY A 196 6.69 -4.55 -1.37
N MET A 197 7.18 -5.45 -0.53
CA MET A 197 6.90 -5.43 0.90
C MET A 197 7.97 -4.69 1.69
N CYS A 198 7.58 -4.11 2.81
CA CYS A 198 8.48 -3.88 3.92
C CYS A 198 8.57 -5.20 4.70
N GLY A 199 9.70 -5.92 4.56
CA GLY A 199 9.82 -7.27 5.10
C GLY A 199 11.18 -7.91 4.90
N ASP A 200 11.36 -9.06 5.52
CA ASP A 200 12.53 -9.90 5.31
C ASP A 200 12.41 -10.66 3.99
N TYR A 201 13.31 -10.40 3.05
CA TYR A 201 13.32 -11.05 1.74
C TYR A 201 14.07 -12.40 1.72
N ASP A 202 14.76 -12.80 2.79
CA ASP A 202 15.21 -14.20 2.97
C ASP A 202 14.06 -15.09 3.44
N SER A 203 12.96 -15.06 2.71
CA SER A 203 11.65 -15.62 3.03
C SER A 203 10.90 -16.07 1.78
N VAL A 204 9.71 -16.62 1.97
CA VAL A 204 8.73 -16.76 0.87
C VAL A 204 7.68 -15.67 1.04
N ILE A 205 7.83 -14.59 0.30
CA ILE A 205 6.98 -13.39 0.35
C ILE A 205 6.69 -12.88 1.77
N GLY A 206 7.73 -12.86 2.63
CA GLY A 206 7.64 -12.39 4.02
C GLY A 206 7.40 -13.49 5.05
N MET A 207 7.04 -14.72 4.65
CA MET A 207 6.84 -15.84 5.55
C MET A 207 8.12 -16.68 5.69
N GLU A 208 8.40 -17.16 6.90
CA GLU A 208 9.50 -18.10 7.16
C GLU A 208 9.42 -19.26 6.15
N LYS A 209 10.54 -19.55 5.47
CA LYS A 209 10.56 -20.30 4.21
C LYS A 209 10.28 -21.80 4.33
N THR A 210 10.50 -22.42 5.50
CA THR A 210 10.39 -23.87 5.67
C THR A 210 9.01 -24.39 5.33
N GLU A 211 7.98 -23.82 5.93
CA GLU A 211 6.60 -24.30 5.76
C GLU A 211 6.01 -23.98 4.36
N PRO A 212 6.15 -22.78 3.80
CA PRO A 212 5.71 -22.51 2.43
C PRO A 212 6.39 -23.42 1.39
N VAL A 213 7.72 -23.60 1.47
CA VAL A 213 8.45 -24.48 0.55
C VAL A 213 7.97 -25.92 0.67
N ARG A 214 7.81 -26.44 1.92
CA ARG A 214 7.28 -27.78 2.16
C ARG A 214 5.91 -27.97 1.51
N ARG A 215 4.99 -27.01 1.65
CA ARG A 215 3.64 -27.09 1.07
C ARG A 215 3.66 -27.14 -0.46
N PHE A 216 4.58 -26.38 -1.09
CA PHE A 216 4.73 -26.45 -2.54
C PHE A 216 5.28 -27.79 -3.02
N VAL A 217 6.23 -28.39 -2.28
CA VAL A 217 6.86 -29.66 -2.63
C VAL A 217 5.93 -30.85 -2.33
N GLU A 218 5.38 -30.91 -1.11
CA GLU A 218 4.62 -32.09 -0.64
C GLU A 218 3.13 -32.02 -0.98
N LYS A 219 2.57 -30.81 -1.23
CA LYS A 219 1.12 -30.58 -1.47
C LYS A 219 0.23 -31.07 -0.32
N THR A 220 0.74 -31.08 0.90
CA THR A 220 0.01 -31.49 2.11
C THR A 220 -0.29 -30.30 3.00
N PRO A 221 -1.39 -30.35 3.82
CA PRO A 221 -1.63 -29.36 4.86
C PRO A 221 -0.45 -29.29 5.85
N GLY A 222 -0.25 -28.13 6.42
CA GLY A 222 0.85 -27.92 7.35
C GLY A 222 0.55 -26.92 8.46
N ASN A 223 1.58 -26.47 9.16
CA ASN A 223 1.47 -25.49 10.23
C ASN A 223 1.03 -24.13 9.71
N ARG A 224 0.53 -23.28 10.60
CA ARG A 224 0.27 -21.87 10.27
C ARG A 224 1.58 -21.19 9.86
N PHE A 225 1.53 -20.33 8.84
CA PHE A 225 2.66 -19.51 8.46
C PHE A 225 3.01 -18.52 9.57
N SER A 226 4.28 -18.21 9.69
CA SER A 226 4.81 -17.16 10.57
C SER A 226 5.69 -16.21 9.75
N PRO A 227 5.69 -14.90 10.04
CA PRO A 227 6.56 -13.97 9.37
C PRO A 227 8.03 -14.29 9.62
N ALA A 228 8.88 -14.10 8.64
CA ALA A 228 10.32 -14.11 8.80
C ALA A 228 10.77 -12.96 9.72
N GLN A 229 11.87 -13.18 10.47
CA GLN A 229 12.34 -12.29 11.53
C GLN A 229 13.76 -11.74 11.26
N GLY A 230 14.28 -11.90 10.06
CA GLY A 230 15.57 -11.37 9.67
C GLY A 230 15.57 -9.85 9.44
N ASP A 231 16.63 -9.34 8.84
CA ASP A 231 16.74 -7.91 8.53
C ASP A 231 15.75 -7.53 7.40
N ALA A 232 14.79 -6.71 7.74
CA ALA A 232 13.76 -6.29 6.79
C ALA A 232 14.32 -5.27 5.78
N THR A 233 13.89 -5.36 4.53
CA THR A 233 14.02 -4.28 3.54
C THR A 233 12.79 -3.38 3.63
N ILE A 234 12.97 -2.07 3.60
CA ILE A 234 11.88 -1.11 3.36
C ILE A 234 11.76 -0.94 1.85
N CYS A 235 10.62 -1.32 1.28
CA CYS A 235 10.30 -1.08 -0.12
C CYS A 235 9.17 -0.08 -0.26
N GLY A 236 9.22 0.72 -1.34
CA GLY A 236 8.20 1.71 -1.62
C GLY A 236 8.51 2.52 -2.87
N VAL A 237 7.83 3.63 -3.00
CA VAL A 237 8.02 4.61 -4.06
C VAL A 237 7.86 6.03 -3.52
N ILE A 238 8.69 6.94 -4.04
CA ILE A 238 8.61 8.36 -3.75
C ILE A 238 8.25 9.07 -5.03
N ILE A 239 7.28 9.99 -4.97
CA ILE A 239 6.93 10.87 -6.08
C ILE A 239 7.06 12.34 -5.69
N GLU A 240 7.36 13.17 -6.68
CA GLU A 240 7.17 14.61 -6.60
C GLU A 240 6.08 14.99 -7.61
N THR A 241 5.16 15.87 -7.19
CA THR A 241 4.07 16.36 -8.05
C THR A 241 4.34 17.79 -8.50
N ASN A 242 3.86 18.13 -9.70
CA ASN A 242 3.86 19.50 -10.22
C ASN A 242 2.61 20.29 -9.74
N ASP A 243 2.47 21.52 -10.19
CA ASP A 243 1.37 22.41 -9.82
C ASP A 243 -0.02 21.91 -10.27
N ASP A 244 -0.08 21.03 -11.28
CA ASP A 244 -1.31 20.38 -11.75
C ASP A 244 -1.61 19.09 -10.97
N GLY A 245 -0.79 18.72 -9.98
CA GLY A 245 -0.91 17.52 -9.18
C GLY A 245 -0.42 16.24 -9.89
N LEU A 246 0.06 16.32 -11.12
CA LEU A 246 0.63 15.20 -11.85
C LEU A 246 2.04 14.87 -11.38
N CYS A 247 2.46 13.63 -11.58
CA CYS A 247 3.79 13.17 -11.21
C CYS A 247 4.87 13.80 -12.12
N ASP A 248 5.84 14.46 -11.50
CA ASP A 248 6.99 15.05 -12.19
C ASP A 248 8.25 14.20 -12.01
N LYS A 249 8.31 13.44 -10.90
CA LYS A 249 9.39 12.51 -10.61
C LYS A 249 8.87 11.30 -9.86
N ILE A 250 9.38 10.11 -10.19
CA ILE A 250 9.09 8.86 -9.50
C ILE A 250 10.40 8.10 -9.24
N GLU A 251 10.63 7.71 -8.00
CA GLU A 251 11.83 6.97 -7.59
C GLU A 251 11.41 5.76 -6.73
N PRO A 252 11.86 4.53 -7.06
CA PRO A 252 11.65 3.38 -6.20
C PRO A 252 12.54 3.51 -4.96
N LEU A 253 12.02 3.13 -3.80
CA LEU A 253 12.77 3.06 -2.56
C LEU A 253 13.03 1.60 -2.19
N ARG A 254 14.31 1.23 -2.00
CA ARG A 254 14.72 -0.04 -1.40
C ARG A 254 15.85 0.21 -0.43
N LEU A 255 15.60 0.00 0.87
CA LEU A 255 16.55 0.30 1.93
C LEU A 255 16.76 -0.87 2.89
N GLY A 256 18.00 -1.29 3.04
CA GLY A 256 18.42 -2.36 3.96
C GLY A 256 18.01 -3.76 3.53
N GLY A 257 18.22 -4.74 4.41
CA GLY A 257 17.95 -6.15 4.12
C GLY A 257 18.84 -6.73 3.03
N VAL A 258 18.31 -7.69 2.27
CA VAL A 258 19.09 -8.44 1.27
C VAL A 258 18.91 -7.94 -0.16
N LEU A 259 17.94 -7.08 -0.44
CA LEU A 259 17.77 -6.49 -1.76
C LEU A 259 18.78 -5.38 -2.01
N SER A 260 19.17 -5.22 -3.28
CA SER A 260 20.01 -4.08 -3.68
C SER A 260 19.27 -2.77 -3.41
N SER A 261 19.93 -1.83 -2.74
CA SER A 261 19.39 -0.49 -2.51
C SER A 261 19.20 0.27 -3.83
N THR A 262 18.22 1.16 -3.85
CA THR A 262 17.97 2.13 -4.94
C THR A 262 18.27 3.53 -4.46
#